data_a134ea15e812c9d4870d7f9167f40de8
#
_entry.id   a134ea15e812c9d4870d7f9167f40de8
#
_cell.length_a   1.000
_cell.length_b   1.000
_cell.length_c   1.000
_cell.angle_alpha   90.00
_cell.angle_beta   90.00
_cell.angle_gamma   90.00
#
_symmetry.space_group_name_H-M   'P 1'
#
loop_
_entity.id
_entity.type
_entity.pdbx_description
1 polymer ?
#
loop_
_entity_poly.entity_id
_entity_poly.type
_entity_poly.pdbx_seq_one_letter_code
_entity_poly.pdbx_strand_id
1 'polypeptide(L)'
;MSRFHTATILLVLTALGAGLSLASPVRWLVLGLLLTAYLLLLTLGVSVLKLNFFVAAVCRGDSTTKRVALTFDDGPDPAATPGLLEVLRRHRVKATFFPIGTKVRDDPEMIKRIEQEGHIVGNHSFRHVWWMNFLMSRALDREIRMAQEAIDAAIGRVPAYFRPPMGLTNPHLRKALKRHGLSVIGWDVRPFDTTASAEKVIKRVLQKVRNGSIIALHDTGREPAELARLTDELVTRIREQKYIFCQIEELAGVRAYQRPEGVEMSEPALAIPSLDQSEAYQGRSGFGRFLARKLASTAYVRRAMENRVTLDACRTSSSPRFFFGVGLVLFSFLLGWPMVALFGVLSAYSHAPVLLLLGTAFYGFSHLVFMFGMYLAGPNCIKYADVAFSWILRKAVERALFTKRG
;
A
#
# COMPACT_ATOMS: atom_id res chain seq x y z
N MET A 1 22.80 -11.26 -5.31
CA MET A 1 22.03 -10.38 -6.22
C MET A 1 20.54 -10.64 -6.01
N SER A 2 19.66 -9.63 -6.20
CA SER A 2 18.19 -9.90 -6.20
C SER A 2 17.78 -10.47 -7.56
N ARG A 3 16.66 -11.22 -7.59
CA ARG A 3 16.08 -11.74 -8.84
C ARG A 3 15.84 -10.63 -9.88
N PHE A 4 15.51 -9.43 -9.41
CA PHE A 4 15.39 -8.23 -10.26
C PHE A 4 16.68 -7.90 -11.00
N HIS A 5 17.83 -7.81 -10.30
CA HIS A 5 19.12 -7.51 -10.96
C HIS A 5 19.52 -8.60 -11.95
N THR A 6 19.35 -9.85 -11.59
CA THR A 6 19.63 -10.99 -12.49
C THR A 6 18.80 -10.91 -13.76
N ALA A 7 17.48 -10.71 -13.63
CA ALA A 7 16.57 -10.60 -14.78
C ALA A 7 16.91 -9.39 -15.67
N THR A 8 17.25 -8.25 -15.07
CA THR A 8 17.64 -7.03 -15.81
C THR A 8 18.94 -7.25 -16.60
N ILE A 9 19.97 -7.86 -15.98
CA ILE A 9 21.23 -8.16 -16.65
C ILE A 9 21.00 -9.12 -17.82
N LEU A 10 20.25 -10.20 -17.60
CA LEU A 10 19.92 -11.16 -18.66
C LEU A 10 19.18 -10.50 -19.82
N LEU A 11 18.18 -9.64 -19.52
CA LEU A 11 17.50 -8.87 -20.55
C LEU A 11 18.47 -8.03 -21.38
N VAL A 12 19.33 -7.24 -20.72
CA VAL A 12 20.27 -6.36 -21.40
C VAL A 12 21.22 -7.16 -22.28
N LEU A 13 21.79 -8.25 -21.78
CA LEU A 13 22.70 -9.12 -22.55
C LEU A 13 21.99 -9.74 -23.75
N THR A 14 20.77 -10.27 -23.57
CA THR A 14 19.99 -10.87 -24.64
C THR A 14 19.58 -9.84 -25.68
N ALA A 15 19.17 -8.64 -25.24
CA ALA A 15 18.81 -7.55 -26.14
C ALA A 15 20.01 -7.04 -26.97
N LEU A 16 21.20 -6.93 -26.36
CA LEU A 16 22.42 -6.61 -27.07
C LEU A 16 22.78 -7.70 -28.09
N GLY A 17 22.74 -8.98 -27.71
CA GLY A 17 22.97 -10.09 -28.62
C GLY A 17 22.01 -10.08 -29.81
N ALA A 18 20.70 -9.90 -29.55
CA ALA A 18 19.69 -9.80 -30.62
C ALA A 18 19.92 -8.57 -31.53
N GLY A 19 20.30 -7.43 -30.92
CA GLY A 19 20.60 -6.19 -31.64
C GLY A 19 21.78 -6.31 -32.60
N LEU A 20 22.79 -7.07 -32.21
CA LEU A 20 24.02 -7.26 -33.00
C LEU A 20 23.90 -8.40 -34.04
N SER A 21 23.14 -9.47 -33.72
CA SER A 21 23.15 -10.69 -34.55
C SER A 21 21.97 -10.83 -35.50
N LEU A 22 20.85 -10.13 -35.23
CA LEU A 22 19.63 -10.30 -36.02
C LEU A 22 19.47 -9.22 -37.09
N ALA A 23 19.00 -9.62 -38.28
CA ALA A 23 18.62 -8.67 -39.33
C ALA A 23 17.27 -7.99 -39.03
N SER A 24 17.08 -6.79 -39.56
CA SER A 24 15.77 -6.13 -39.61
C SER A 24 14.88 -6.86 -40.66
N PRO A 25 13.57 -7.12 -40.41
CA PRO A 25 12.75 -6.65 -39.26
C PRO A 25 12.75 -7.57 -38.03
N VAL A 26 13.34 -8.78 -38.10
CA VAL A 26 13.32 -9.79 -37.03
C VAL A 26 13.90 -9.22 -35.72
N ARG A 27 14.94 -8.41 -35.83
CA ARG A 27 15.56 -7.72 -34.69
C ARG A 27 14.54 -6.93 -33.87
N TRP A 28 13.76 -6.09 -34.53
CA TRP A 28 12.78 -5.24 -33.84
C TRP A 28 11.64 -6.05 -33.23
N LEU A 29 11.21 -7.12 -33.89
CA LEU A 29 10.23 -8.05 -33.30
C LEU A 29 10.77 -8.69 -32.02
N VAL A 30 12.00 -9.23 -32.06
CA VAL A 30 12.61 -9.88 -30.90
C VAL A 30 12.83 -8.89 -29.75
N LEU A 31 13.34 -7.69 -30.03
CA LEU A 31 13.50 -6.65 -29.00
C LEU A 31 12.16 -6.22 -28.40
N GLY A 32 11.11 -6.09 -29.20
CA GLY A 32 9.76 -5.81 -28.73
C GLY A 32 9.19 -6.89 -27.83
N LEU A 33 9.38 -8.17 -28.20
CA LEU A 33 8.95 -9.32 -27.37
C LEU A 33 9.73 -9.38 -26.05
N LEU A 34 11.05 -9.16 -26.08
CA LEU A 34 11.88 -9.12 -24.88
C LEU A 34 11.45 -7.99 -23.92
N LEU A 35 11.19 -6.80 -24.45
CA LEU A 35 10.71 -5.67 -23.66
C LEU A 35 9.34 -5.99 -23.05
N THR A 36 8.41 -6.52 -23.83
CA THR A 36 7.07 -6.89 -23.37
C THR A 36 7.14 -7.94 -22.25
N ALA A 37 7.93 -8.99 -22.45
CA ALA A 37 8.14 -10.02 -21.45
C ALA A 37 8.76 -9.46 -20.15
N TYR A 38 9.70 -8.53 -20.28
CA TYR A 38 10.30 -7.89 -19.12
C TYR A 38 9.31 -6.99 -18.36
N LEU A 39 8.50 -6.20 -19.07
CA LEU A 39 7.47 -5.37 -18.45
C LEU A 39 6.43 -6.23 -17.71
N LEU A 40 6.04 -7.37 -18.31
CA LEU A 40 5.18 -8.34 -17.64
C LEU A 40 5.85 -8.91 -16.38
N LEU A 41 7.13 -9.28 -16.47
CA LEU A 41 7.89 -9.76 -15.32
C LEU A 41 8.00 -8.71 -14.22
N LEU A 42 8.23 -7.43 -14.57
CA LEU A 42 8.22 -6.33 -13.60
C LEU A 42 6.85 -6.19 -12.92
N THR A 43 5.77 -6.23 -13.69
CA THR A 43 4.40 -6.14 -13.16
C THR A 43 4.10 -7.27 -12.19
N LEU A 44 4.46 -8.50 -12.54
CA LEU A 44 4.34 -9.67 -11.66
C LEU A 44 5.24 -9.51 -10.42
N GLY A 45 6.46 -9.02 -10.61
CA GLY A 45 7.42 -8.79 -9.53
C GLY A 45 6.94 -7.74 -8.51
N VAL A 46 6.23 -6.70 -8.98
CA VAL A 46 5.59 -5.69 -8.13
C VAL A 46 4.41 -6.28 -7.35
N SER A 47 3.56 -7.06 -8.03
CA SER A 47 2.23 -7.44 -7.52
C SER A 47 2.21 -8.77 -6.77
N VAL A 48 3.17 -9.66 -7.03
CA VAL A 48 3.20 -11.01 -6.46
C VAL A 48 4.34 -11.15 -5.47
N LEU A 49 4.07 -10.87 -4.22
CA LEU A 49 5.05 -10.85 -3.12
C LEU A 49 5.82 -12.19 -3.00
N LYS A 50 5.16 -13.33 -3.22
CA LYS A 50 5.76 -14.68 -3.20
C LYS A 50 6.91 -14.87 -4.21
N LEU A 51 6.96 -14.07 -5.27
CA LEU A 51 8.05 -14.17 -6.25
C LEU A 51 9.40 -13.72 -5.68
N ASN A 52 9.41 -12.98 -4.57
CA ASN A 52 10.64 -12.45 -3.97
C ASN A 52 11.51 -11.69 -5.00
N PHE A 53 10.85 -10.94 -5.88
CA PHE A 53 11.52 -10.35 -7.03
C PHE A 53 12.38 -9.16 -6.61
N PHE A 54 11.82 -8.20 -5.89
CA PHE A 54 12.54 -7.03 -5.38
C PHE A 54 13.03 -7.23 -3.95
N VAL A 55 12.21 -7.83 -3.09
CA VAL A 55 12.49 -8.07 -1.67
C VAL A 55 12.18 -9.51 -1.30
N ALA A 56 12.94 -10.09 -0.39
CA ALA A 56 12.59 -11.38 0.19
C ALA A 56 11.42 -11.18 1.17
N ALA A 57 10.41 -12.02 1.05
CA ALA A 57 9.22 -11.99 1.88
C ALA A 57 8.88 -13.37 2.42
N VAL A 58 8.56 -13.45 3.69
CA VAL A 58 8.05 -14.66 4.33
C VAL A 58 6.55 -14.71 4.07
N CYS A 59 6.12 -15.49 3.08
CA CYS A 59 4.71 -15.64 2.74
C CYS A 59 4.10 -16.93 3.31
N ARG A 60 4.92 -17.81 3.87
CA ARG A 60 4.54 -19.08 4.46
C ARG A 60 5.67 -19.55 5.37
N GLY A 61 5.33 -20.19 6.47
CA GLY A 61 6.29 -20.75 7.41
C GLY A 61 6.54 -22.24 7.19
N ASP A 62 6.89 -22.94 8.29
CA ASP A 62 7.15 -24.37 8.27
C ASP A 62 5.96 -25.18 7.73
N SER A 63 6.21 -26.01 6.76
CA SER A 63 5.21 -26.85 6.10
C SER A 63 5.11 -28.27 6.63
N THR A 64 5.95 -28.63 7.59
CA THR A 64 5.99 -30.00 8.15
C THR A 64 4.89 -30.23 9.19
N THR A 65 4.43 -29.15 9.85
CA THR A 65 3.44 -29.22 10.92
C THR A 65 2.13 -28.53 10.52
N LYS A 66 0.99 -29.01 11.06
CA LYS A 66 -0.33 -28.40 10.87
C LYS A 66 -0.48 -27.11 11.69
N ARG A 67 0.45 -26.14 11.49
CA ARG A 67 0.41 -24.83 12.12
C ARG A 67 0.09 -23.73 11.10
N VAL A 68 -0.62 -22.70 11.55
CA VAL A 68 -1.01 -21.53 10.75
C VAL A 68 -0.92 -20.27 11.59
N ALA A 69 -0.62 -19.14 10.95
CA ALA A 69 -0.63 -17.83 11.61
C ALA A 69 -1.78 -16.96 11.08
N LEU A 70 -2.45 -16.28 12.00
CA LEU A 70 -3.50 -15.31 11.70
C LEU A 70 -2.92 -13.91 11.81
N THR A 71 -3.21 -13.05 10.83
CA THR A 71 -2.69 -11.67 10.80
C THR A 71 -3.78 -10.70 10.39
N PHE A 72 -3.70 -9.46 10.92
CA PHE A 72 -4.66 -8.38 10.68
C PHE A 72 -3.93 -7.12 10.25
N ASP A 73 -4.40 -6.49 9.17
CA ASP A 73 -3.82 -5.29 8.57
C ASP A 73 -4.75 -4.07 8.79
N ASP A 74 -4.22 -2.87 8.62
CA ASP A 74 -4.93 -1.59 8.54
C ASP A 74 -5.52 -1.01 9.84
N GLY A 75 -5.44 -1.72 10.96
CA GLY A 75 -5.91 -1.24 12.26
C GLY A 75 -4.99 -0.21 12.96
N PRO A 76 -5.26 0.08 14.25
CA PRO A 76 -6.45 -0.33 14.97
C PRO A 76 -7.71 0.39 14.47
N ASP A 77 -8.86 -0.23 14.70
CA ASP A 77 -10.16 0.40 14.54
C ASP A 77 -10.84 0.46 15.92
N PRO A 78 -11.16 1.66 16.45
CA PRO A 78 -11.69 1.80 17.81
C PRO A 78 -13.00 1.04 18.06
N ALA A 79 -13.80 0.81 17.03
CA ALA A 79 -15.06 0.08 17.14
C ALA A 79 -14.88 -1.43 16.93
N ALA A 80 -14.01 -1.85 16.01
CA ALA A 80 -13.91 -3.25 15.59
C ALA A 80 -12.81 -4.03 16.33
N THR A 81 -11.63 -3.43 16.56
CA THR A 81 -10.49 -4.12 17.18
C THR A 81 -10.79 -4.66 18.59
N PRO A 82 -11.56 -3.98 19.49
CA PRO A 82 -11.90 -4.53 20.81
C PRO A 82 -12.67 -5.84 20.74
N GLY A 83 -13.67 -5.92 19.87
CA GLY A 83 -14.49 -7.13 19.67
C GLY A 83 -13.67 -8.27 19.05
N LEU A 84 -12.74 -7.94 18.16
CA LEU A 84 -11.80 -8.90 17.57
C LEU A 84 -10.88 -9.51 18.66
N LEU A 85 -10.29 -8.68 19.51
CA LEU A 85 -9.43 -9.14 20.61
C LEU A 85 -10.19 -10.07 21.57
N GLU A 86 -11.45 -9.78 21.88
CA GLU A 86 -12.27 -10.63 22.70
C GLU A 86 -12.48 -12.02 22.08
N VAL A 87 -12.72 -12.09 20.77
CA VAL A 87 -12.80 -13.37 20.04
C VAL A 87 -11.49 -14.14 20.12
N LEU A 88 -10.36 -13.47 19.83
CA LEU A 88 -9.04 -14.10 19.88
C LEU A 88 -8.70 -14.61 21.29
N ARG A 89 -9.04 -13.85 22.34
CA ARG A 89 -8.88 -14.22 23.74
C ARG A 89 -9.70 -15.45 24.09
N ARG A 90 -10.99 -15.48 23.72
CA ARG A 90 -11.91 -16.61 23.93
C ARG A 90 -11.38 -17.89 23.31
N HIS A 91 -10.84 -17.80 22.11
CA HIS A 91 -10.21 -18.91 21.42
C HIS A 91 -8.77 -19.17 21.84
N ARG A 92 -8.16 -18.37 22.71
CA ARG A 92 -6.73 -18.47 23.06
C ARG A 92 -5.83 -18.49 21.82
N VAL A 93 -6.15 -17.66 20.83
CA VAL A 93 -5.36 -17.49 19.61
C VAL A 93 -4.55 -16.20 19.70
N LYS A 94 -3.25 -16.30 19.46
CA LYS A 94 -2.37 -15.13 19.32
C LYS A 94 -2.15 -14.85 17.86
N ALA A 95 -2.32 -13.59 17.47
CA ALA A 95 -2.23 -13.11 16.10
C ALA A 95 -1.09 -12.09 15.94
N THR A 96 -0.81 -11.69 14.71
CA THR A 96 0.06 -10.56 14.40
C THR A 96 -0.77 -9.44 13.78
N PHE A 97 -0.65 -8.24 14.32
CA PHE A 97 -1.30 -7.04 13.80
C PHE A 97 -0.28 -6.17 13.07
N PHE A 98 -0.67 -5.64 11.93
CA PHE A 98 0.09 -4.66 11.15
C PHE A 98 -0.67 -3.33 11.11
N PRO A 99 -0.61 -2.54 12.19
CA PRO A 99 -1.34 -1.30 12.26
C PRO A 99 -0.70 -0.21 11.39
N ILE A 100 -1.53 0.73 10.93
CA ILE A 100 -1.10 1.95 10.25
C ILE A 100 -0.54 2.93 11.27
N GLY A 101 0.66 3.46 11.07
CA GLY A 101 1.35 4.31 12.05
C GLY A 101 0.57 5.56 12.48
N THR A 102 -0.23 6.18 11.60
CA THR A 102 -1.12 7.29 12.01
C THR A 102 -2.18 6.83 13.00
N LYS A 103 -2.74 5.64 12.82
CA LYS A 103 -3.73 5.09 13.75
C LYS A 103 -3.10 4.65 15.07
N VAL A 104 -1.85 4.16 15.03
CA VAL A 104 -1.06 3.89 16.26
C VAL A 104 -0.90 5.17 17.08
N ARG A 105 -0.53 6.27 16.44
CA ARG A 105 -0.38 7.56 17.09
C ARG A 105 -1.70 8.11 17.64
N ASP A 106 -2.80 7.89 16.91
CA ASP A 106 -4.12 8.41 17.28
C ASP A 106 -4.77 7.57 18.42
N ASP A 107 -4.42 6.28 18.55
CA ASP A 107 -4.88 5.38 19.63
C ASP A 107 -3.75 4.43 20.11
N PRO A 108 -2.75 4.97 20.85
CA PRO A 108 -1.65 4.17 21.38
C PRO A 108 -2.09 3.16 22.45
N GLU A 109 -3.18 3.43 23.16
CA GLU A 109 -3.67 2.53 24.23
C GLU A 109 -4.22 1.22 23.64
N MET A 110 -4.85 1.27 22.46
CA MET A 110 -5.27 0.06 21.77
C MET A 110 -4.07 -0.79 21.35
N ILE A 111 -2.97 -0.17 20.93
CA ILE A 111 -1.74 -0.89 20.57
C ILE A 111 -1.10 -1.53 21.79
N LYS A 112 -1.08 -0.84 22.93
CA LYS A 112 -0.63 -1.43 24.22
C LYS A 112 -1.49 -2.64 24.59
N ARG A 113 -2.81 -2.53 24.46
CA ARG A 113 -3.74 -3.61 24.73
C ARG A 113 -3.45 -4.82 23.82
N ILE A 114 -3.26 -4.62 22.52
CA ILE A 114 -2.90 -5.68 21.57
C ILE A 114 -1.63 -6.40 22.04
N GLU A 115 -0.60 -5.66 22.43
CA GLU A 115 0.68 -6.23 22.89
C GLU A 115 0.52 -6.94 24.24
N GLN A 116 -0.16 -6.32 25.20
CA GLN A 116 -0.38 -6.89 26.54
C GLN A 116 -1.22 -8.19 26.49
N GLU A 117 -2.14 -8.29 25.54
CA GLU A 117 -2.87 -9.53 25.30
C GLU A 117 -2.00 -10.59 24.59
N GLY A 118 -0.71 -10.31 24.36
CA GLY A 118 0.30 -11.25 23.83
C GLY A 118 0.26 -11.40 22.31
N HIS A 119 -0.30 -10.44 21.59
CA HIS A 119 -0.23 -10.38 20.13
C HIS A 119 1.06 -9.66 19.68
N ILE A 120 1.52 -9.96 18.47
CA ILE A 120 2.67 -9.27 17.87
C ILE A 120 2.17 -8.02 17.11
N VAL A 121 2.91 -6.93 17.23
CA VAL A 121 2.68 -5.70 16.47
C VAL A 121 3.80 -5.53 15.45
N GLY A 122 3.44 -5.46 14.17
CA GLY A 122 4.34 -5.19 13.04
C GLY A 122 4.11 -3.81 12.44
N ASN A 123 4.91 -3.41 11.47
CA ASN A 123 4.87 -2.12 10.80
C ASN A 123 4.11 -2.22 9.47
N HIS A 124 3.06 -1.37 9.27
CA HIS A 124 2.30 -1.30 8.01
C HIS A 124 2.43 0.07 7.32
N SER A 125 3.60 0.70 7.40
CA SER A 125 3.86 2.09 7.03
C SER A 125 3.13 3.12 7.90
N PHE A 126 3.51 4.39 7.78
CA PHE A 126 2.94 5.43 8.63
C PHE A 126 1.57 5.92 8.16
N ARG A 127 1.40 6.16 6.84
CA ARG A 127 0.16 6.75 6.28
C ARG A 127 -0.64 5.80 5.40
N HIS A 128 -0.07 4.64 5.05
CA HIS A 128 -0.70 3.66 4.14
C HIS A 128 -1.23 4.31 2.86
N VAL A 129 -0.42 5.15 2.21
CA VAL A 129 -0.82 5.83 0.98
C VAL A 129 -0.83 4.87 -0.21
N TRP A 130 -1.88 4.90 -1.05
CA TRP A 130 -2.03 3.99 -2.19
C TRP A 130 -0.87 4.09 -3.21
N TRP A 131 -0.21 5.27 -3.29
CA TRP A 131 0.97 5.48 -4.16
C TRP A 131 2.30 5.13 -3.49
N MET A 132 2.30 4.47 -2.35
CA MET A 132 3.54 4.13 -1.62
C MET A 132 4.56 3.41 -2.50
N ASN A 133 4.08 2.57 -3.42
CA ASN A 133 4.96 1.81 -4.31
C ASN A 133 5.72 2.68 -5.34
N PHE A 134 5.32 3.93 -5.53
CA PHE A 134 6.03 4.91 -6.37
C PHE A 134 7.01 5.79 -5.58
N LEU A 135 7.08 5.63 -4.26
CA LEU A 135 7.99 6.40 -3.43
C LEU A 135 9.44 5.96 -3.63
N MET A 136 10.33 6.96 -3.66
CA MET A 136 11.77 6.74 -3.66
C MET A 136 12.28 6.34 -2.27
N SER A 137 13.51 5.81 -2.19
CA SER A 137 14.09 5.25 -0.96
C SER A 137 13.99 6.15 0.27
N ARG A 138 14.19 7.47 0.14
CA ARG A 138 14.10 8.41 1.28
C ARG A 138 12.68 8.58 1.81
N ALA A 139 11.69 8.59 0.91
CA ALA A 139 10.29 8.74 1.30
C ALA A 139 9.76 7.43 1.93
N LEU A 140 10.15 6.27 1.37
CA LEU A 140 9.87 4.97 1.97
C LEU A 140 10.51 4.81 3.35
N ASP A 141 11.76 5.24 3.49
CA ASP A 141 12.49 5.26 4.75
C ASP A 141 11.74 6.07 5.82
N ARG A 142 11.23 7.24 5.47
CA ARG A 142 10.41 8.07 6.36
C ARG A 142 9.11 7.38 6.77
N GLU A 143 8.36 6.79 5.84
CA GLU A 143 7.12 6.06 6.13
C GLU A 143 7.35 4.90 7.10
N ILE A 144 8.44 4.14 6.90
CA ILE A 144 8.81 3.03 7.77
C ILE A 144 9.23 3.52 9.14
N ARG A 145 10.15 4.50 9.20
CA ARG A 145 10.69 5.04 10.45
C ARG A 145 9.60 5.66 11.33
N MET A 146 8.74 6.52 10.76
CA MET A 146 7.67 7.16 11.53
C MET A 146 6.67 6.14 12.11
N ALA A 147 6.40 5.04 11.41
CA ALA A 147 5.55 3.98 11.93
C ALA A 147 6.27 3.20 13.06
N GLN A 148 7.57 2.92 12.92
CA GLN A 148 8.36 2.29 13.99
C GLN A 148 8.40 3.17 15.23
N GLU A 149 8.66 4.47 15.08
CA GLU A 149 8.67 5.45 16.18
C GLU A 149 7.32 5.51 16.90
N ALA A 150 6.21 5.49 16.16
CA ALA A 150 4.87 5.49 16.76
C ALA A 150 4.59 4.20 17.54
N ILE A 151 5.00 3.03 17.01
CA ILE A 151 4.81 1.75 17.68
C ILE A 151 5.72 1.67 18.91
N ASP A 152 6.99 2.06 18.79
CA ASP A 152 7.94 2.08 19.91
C ASP A 152 7.46 3.00 21.03
N ALA A 153 6.99 4.18 20.72
CA ALA A 153 6.40 5.10 21.69
C ALA A 153 5.17 4.50 22.40
N ALA A 154 4.39 3.66 21.72
CA ALA A 154 3.21 3.03 22.30
C ALA A 154 3.55 1.83 23.21
N ILE A 155 4.47 0.94 22.81
CA ILE A 155 4.70 -0.34 23.49
C ILE A 155 6.14 -0.55 23.99
N GLY A 156 7.06 0.41 23.76
CA GLY A 156 8.48 0.29 24.15
C GLY A 156 9.24 -0.80 23.41
N ARG A 157 8.78 -1.18 22.23
CA ARG A 157 9.38 -2.25 21.41
C ARG A 157 9.40 -1.89 19.94
N VAL A 158 10.56 -1.98 19.30
CA VAL A 158 10.72 -1.70 17.86
C VAL A 158 10.38 -2.95 17.05
N PRO A 159 9.37 -2.91 16.16
CA PRO A 159 9.00 -4.05 15.34
C PRO A 159 10.12 -4.45 14.38
N ALA A 160 10.30 -5.76 14.17
CA ALA A 160 11.17 -6.31 13.13
C ALA A 160 10.38 -6.84 11.91
N TYR A 161 9.05 -6.77 11.96
CA TYR A 161 8.17 -7.14 10.85
C TYR A 161 7.69 -5.90 10.11
N PHE A 162 7.67 -6.01 8.79
CA PHE A 162 7.06 -5.05 7.90
C PHE A 162 6.14 -5.76 6.91
N ARG A 163 4.94 -5.24 6.74
CA ARG A 163 4.05 -5.67 5.66
C ARG A 163 3.83 -4.50 4.71
N PRO A 164 4.19 -4.65 3.42
CA PRO A 164 3.99 -3.55 2.47
C PRO A 164 2.50 -3.32 2.21
N PRO A 165 2.02 -2.07 2.24
CA PRO A 165 0.66 -1.71 1.85
C PRO A 165 0.26 -2.36 0.52
N MET A 166 -0.96 -2.93 0.48
CA MET A 166 -1.51 -3.66 -0.68
C MET A 166 -0.67 -4.87 -1.14
N GLY A 167 0.44 -5.20 -0.47
CA GLY A 167 1.39 -6.23 -0.87
C GLY A 167 2.29 -5.86 -2.04
N LEU A 168 2.37 -4.59 -2.39
CA LEU A 168 3.18 -4.11 -3.51
C LEU A 168 4.62 -3.84 -3.09
N THR A 169 5.56 -4.21 -3.96
CA THR A 169 7.00 -4.02 -3.71
C THR A 169 7.69 -3.34 -4.88
N ASN A 170 8.79 -2.66 -4.59
CA ASN A 170 9.64 -2.00 -5.59
C ASN A 170 11.14 -2.13 -5.22
N PRO A 171 12.08 -1.78 -6.12
CA PRO A 171 13.51 -1.88 -5.84
C PRO A 171 13.99 -0.99 -4.67
N HIS A 172 13.31 0.14 -4.43
CA HIS A 172 13.69 1.11 -3.39
C HIS A 172 13.35 0.62 -1.98
N LEU A 173 12.28 -0.19 -1.85
CA LEU A 173 11.81 -0.74 -0.58
C LEU A 173 12.89 -1.59 0.09
N ARG A 174 13.63 -2.40 -0.67
CA ARG A 174 14.71 -3.25 -0.12
C ARG A 174 15.75 -2.46 0.66
N LYS A 175 16.14 -1.28 0.16
CA LYS A 175 17.15 -0.45 0.81
C LYS A 175 16.65 0.13 2.12
N ALA A 176 15.39 0.59 2.14
CA ALA A 176 14.75 1.11 3.34
C ALA A 176 14.60 0.01 4.41
N LEU A 177 14.07 -1.17 4.03
CA LEU A 177 13.92 -2.30 4.95
C LEU A 177 15.25 -2.74 5.59
N LYS A 178 16.32 -2.79 4.79
CA LYS A 178 17.65 -3.16 5.29
C LYS A 178 18.17 -2.18 6.34
N ARG A 179 17.92 -0.87 6.17
CA ARG A 179 18.35 0.15 7.15
C ARG A 179 17.65 -0.01 8.50
N HIS A 180 16.40 -0.41 8.46
CA HIS A 180 15.56 -0.55 9.66
C HIS A 180 15.52 -1.99 10.20
N GLY A 181 16.37 -2.90 9.70
CA GLY A 181 16.42 -4.29 10.19
C GLY A 181 15.09 -5.05 10.05
N LEU A 182 14.29 -4.74 9.02
CA LEU A 182 12.95 -5.26 8.86
C LEU A 182 12.88 -6.45 7.91
N SER A 183 12.15 -7.48 8.34
CA SER A 183 11.75 -8.64 7.54
C SER A 183 10.36 -8.41 6.95
N VAL A 184 10.19 -8.66 5.65
CA VAL A 184 8.87 -8.57 5.02
C VAL A 184 8.06 -9.82 5.34
N ILE A 185 6.89 -9.59 5.91
CA ILE A 185 5.88 -10.62 6.17
C ILE A 185 4.75 -10.46 5.15
N GLY A 186 4.64 -11.44 4.27
CA GLY A 186 3.53 -11.56 3.32
C GLY A 186 2.45 -12.49 3.83
N TRP A 187 1.79 -13.14 2.89
CA TRP A 187 0.74 -14.14 3.11
C TRP A 187 0.73 -15.17 1.98
N ASP A 188 0.18 -16.32 2.25
CA ASP A 188 -0.19 -17.26 1.20
C ASP A 188 -1.72 -17.43 1.07
N VAL A 189 -2.48 -16.97 2.07
CA VAL A 189 -3.94 -16.92 2.04
C VAL A 189 -4.42 -15.49 2.24
N ARG A 190 -5.00 -14.88 1.20
CA ARG A 190 -5.69 -13.57 1.22
C ARG A 190 -7.11 -13.76 0.69
N PRO A 191 -8.12 -13.73 1.55
CA PRO A 191 -9.49 -14.04 1.14
C PRO A 191 -10.27 -12.85 0.58
N PHE A 192 -9.70 -11.63 0.56
CA PHE A 192 -10.39 -10.38 0.19
C PHE A 192 -11.56 -10.07 1.12
N ASP A 193 -11.29 -10.15 2.41
CA ASP A 193 -12.27 -10.01 3.48
C ASP A 193 -12.93 -8.63 3.55
N THR A 194 -12.28 -7.56 3.09
CA THR A 194 -12.85 -6.21 3.05
C THR A 194 -13.97 -6.02 2.00
N THR A 195 -14.06 -6.90 1.01
CA THR A 195 -15.01 -6.76 -0.12
C THR A 195 -15.92 -7.97 -0.33
N ALA A 196 -15.53 -9.15 0.16
CA ALA A 196 -16.29 -10.38 0.00
C ALA A 196 -17.22 -10.64 1.20
N SER A 197 -18.35 -11.33 1.02
CA SER A 197 -19.20 -11.78 2.13
C SER A 197 -18.46 -12.74 3.06
N ALA A 198 -18.85 -12.81 4.33
CA ALA A 198 -18.24 -13.68 5.33
C ALA A 198 -18.13 -15.14 4.87
N GLU A 199 -19.18 -15.69 4.29
CA GLU A 199 -19.22 -17.06 3.75
C GLU A 199 -18.17 -17.27 2.66
N LYS A 200 -18.02 -16.31 1.73
CA LYS A 200 -16.98 -16.38 0.67
C LYS A 200 -15.58 -16.31 1.24
N VAL A 201 -15.38 -15.48 2.29
CA VAL A 201 -14.10 -15.37 3.00
C VAL A 201 -13.74 -16.71 3.63
N ILE A 202 -14.65 -17.29 4.43
CA ILE A 202 -14.48 -18.58 5.10
C ILE A 202 -14.16 -19.66 4.07
N LYS A 203 -15.01 -19.79 3.04
CA LYS A 203 -14.81 -20.77 1.95
C LYS A 203 -13.43 -20.65 1.32
N ARG A 204 -12.99 -19.43 0.96
CA ARG A 204 -11.67 -19.19 0.34
C ARG A 204 -10.52 -19.55 1.26
N VAL A 205 -10.63 -19.25 2.56
CA VAL A 205 -9.60 -19.62 3.53
C VAL A 205 -9.52 -21.13 3.67
N LEU A 206 -10.65 -21.80 3.92
CA LEU A 206 -10.69 -23.25 4.13
C LEU A 206 -10.21 -24.05 2.92
N GLN A 207 -10.42 -23.53 1.69
CA GLN A 207 -9.93 -24.16 0.46
C GLN A 207 -8.42 -23.96 0.23
N LYS A 208 -7.81 -22.91 0.80
CA LYS A 208 -6.42 -22.54 0.52
C LYS A 208 -5.49 -22.75 1.71
N VAL A 209 -6.02 -22.84 2.92
CA VAL A 209 -5.21 -23.07 4.12
C VAL A 209 -4.49 -24.40 4.04
N ARG A 210 -3.23 -24.39 4.42
CA ARG A 210 -2.32 -25.56 4.44
C ARG A 210 -1.24 -25.35 5.49
N ASN A 211 -0.46 -26.38 5.74
CA ASN A 211 0.63 -26.31 6.72
C ASN A 211 1.52 -25.09 6.49
N GLY A 212 1.77 -24.33 7.52
CA GLY A 212 2.60 -23.12 7.47
C GLY A 212 1.91 -21.89 6.90
N SER A 213 0.60 -21.90 6.62
CA SER A 213 -0.10 -20.76 6.04
C SER A 213 -0.06 -19.53 6.93
N ILE A 214 0.19 -18.37 6.31
CA ILE A 214 -0.02 -17.04 6.88
C ILE A 214 -1.28 -16.47 6.24
N ILE A 215 -2.31 -16.27 7.07
CA ILE A 215 -3.63 -15.79 6.64
C ILE A 215 -3.70 -14.29 6.89
N ALA A 216 -3.93 -13.49 5.85
CA ALA A 216 -4.07 -12.04 5.96
C ALA A 216 -5.53 -11.64 5.92
N LEU A 217 -6.00 -11.02 7.01
CA LEU A 217 -7.28 -10.38 7.19
C LEU A 217 -7.07 -8.89 7.52
N HIS A 218 -8.15 -8.17 7.74
CA HIS A 218 -8.13 -6.76 8.16
C HIS A 218 -8.99 -6.59 9.41
N ASP A 219 -8.56 -5.79 10.36
CA ASP A 219 -9.33 -5.42 11.55
C ASP A 219 -10.13 -4.12 11.37
N THR A 220 -10.35 -3.75 10.12
CA THR A 220 -11.10 -2.56 9.67
C THR A 220 -11.90 -2.88 8.40
N GLY A 221 -12.80 -1.98 8.00
CA GLY A 221 -13.53 -2.08 6.72
C GLY A 221 -14.76 -3.01 6.75
N ARG A 222 -15.08 -3.59 7.92
CA ARG A 222 -16.33 -4.32 8.18
C ARG A 222 -17.08 -3.73 9.37
N GLU A 223 -18.34 -4.04 9.44
CA GLU A 223 -19.16 -3.79 10.64
C GLU A 223 -18.56 -4.61 11.81
N PRO A 224 -18.36 -4.00 13.01
CA PRO A 224 -17.64 -4.63 14.12
C PRO A 224 -18.16 -6.00 14.54
N ALA A 225 -19.48 -6.16 14.65
CA ALA A 225 -20.09 -7.44 15.03
C ALA A 225 -19.95 -8.51 13.92
N GLU A 226 -19.91 -8.10 12.65
CA GLU A 226 -19.66 -9.01 11.53
C GLU A 226 -18.22 -9.50 11.53
N LEU A 227 -17.24 -8.62 11.79
CA LEU A 227 -15.83 -8.99 11.89
C LEU A 227 -15.61 -9.99 13.03
N ALA A 228 -16.21 -9.74 14.19
CA ALA A 228 -16.12 -10.64 15.34
C ALA A 228 -16.68 -12.03 15.01
N ARG A 229 -17.89 -12.10 14.41
CA ARG A 229 -18.52 -13.37 14.00
C ARG A 229 -17.70 -14.10 12.94
N LEU A 230 -17.23 -13.38 11.92
CA LEU A 230 -16.37 -13.94 10.88
C LEU A 230 -15.12 -14.58 11.47
N THR A 231 -14.46 -13.89 12.39
CA THR A 231 -13.22 -14.38 13.01
C THR A 231 -13.51 -15.58 13.91
N ASP A 232 -14.60 -15.55 14.68
CA ASP A 232 -15.03 -16.65 15.55
C ASP A 232 -15.28 -17.95 14.73
N GLU A 233 -16.07 -17.85 13.68
CA GLU A 233 -16.34 -18.97 12.78
C GLU A 233 -15.09 -19.45 12.07
N LEU A 234 -14.26 -18.53 11.56
CA LEU A 234 -13.05 -18.88 10.84
C LEU A 234 -12.07 -19.67 11.73
N VAL A 235 -11.84 -19.21 12.97
CA VAL A 235 -10.99 -19.91 13.93
C VAL A 235 -11.54 -21.30 14.25
N THR A 236 -12.83 -21.41 14.47
CA THR A 236 -13.50 -22.69 14.74
C THR A 236 -13.32 -23.66 13.57
N ARG A 237 -13.60 -23.23 12.35
CA ARG A 237 -13.53 -24.07 11.14
C ARG A 237 -12.11 -24.50 10.79
N ILE A 238 -11.12 -23.65 11.03
CA ILE A 238 -9.69 -23.99 10.83
C ILE A 238 -9.26 -25.06 11.87
N ARG A 239 -9.72 -24.96 13.11
CA ARG A 239 -9.46 -25.97 14.15
C ARG A 239 -10.13 -27.32 13.86
N GLU A 240 -11.31 -27.34 13.28
CA GLU A 240 -11.97 -28.55 12.80
C GLU A 240 -11.11 -29.31 11.78
N GLN A 241 -10.33 -28.59 10.95
CA GLN A 241 -9.36 -29.17 10.05
C GLN A 241 -8.04 -29.59 10.76
N LYS A 242 -8.01 -29.53 12.10
CA LYS A 242 -6.85 -29.92 12.92
C LYS A 242 -5.62 -29.02 12.76
N TYR A 243 -5.80 -27.75 12.38
CA TYR A 243 -4.72 -26.77 12.43
C TYR A 243 -4.60 -26.15 13.81
N ILE A 244 -3.36 -25.85 14.19
CA ILE A 244 -2.99 -25.15 15.42
C ILE A 244 -2.58 -23.72 15.04
N PHE A 245 -3.15 -22.73 15.70
CA PHE A 245 -2.72 -21.34 15.55
C PHE A 245 -1.44 -21.09 16.35
N CYS A 246 -0.48 -20.43 15.71
CA CYS A 246 0.75 -19.96 16.34
C CYS A 246 1.14 -18.58 15.76
N GLN A 247 2.09 -17.93 16.42
CA GLN A 247 2.61 -16.66 15.95
C GLN A 247 3.60 -16.86 14.79
N ILE A 248 3.85 -15.81 14.00
CA ILE A 248 4.77 -15.85 12.85
C ILE A 248 6.18 -16.22 13.31
N GLU A 249 6.61 -15.75 14.48
CA GLU A 249 7.91 -16.08 15.06
C GLU A 249 8.11 -17.58 15.21
N GLU A 250 7.11 -18.28 15.76
CA GLU A 250 7.10 -19.73 15.91
C GLU A 250 6.95 -20.47 14.59
N LEU A 251 6.15 -19.87 13.66
CA LEU A 251 5.83 -20.50 12.38
C LEU A 251 6.99 -20.43 11.38
N ALA A 252 7.74 -19.35 11.38
CA ALA A 252 8.74 -19.03 10.37
C ALA A 252 10.16 -18.78 10.90
N GLY A 253 10.36 -18.84 12.22
CA GLY A 253 11.67 -18.62 12.84
C GLY A 253 12.20 -17.17 12.68
N VAL A 254 11.34 -16.21 12.44
CA VAL A 254 11.71 -14.79 12.24
C VAL A 254 11.31 -14.00 13.47
N ARG A 255 12.26 -13.28 14.09
CA ARG A 255 11.98 -12.49 15.29
C ARG A 255 10.99 -11.37 15.04
N ALA A 256 10.07 -11.19 15.99
CA ALA A 256 9.01 -10.20 15.91
C ALA A 256 9.50 -8.76 16.20
N TYR A 257 10.47 -8.62 17.09
CA TYR A 257 10.99 -7.33 17.56
C TYR A 257 12.50 -7.28 17.49
N GLN A 258 13.02 -6.07 17.32
CA GLN A 258 14.47 -5.83 17.36
C GLN A 258 15.00 -5.98 18.80
N ARG A 259 16.27 -6.31 18.94
CA ARG A 259 16.90 -6.28 20.26
C ARG A 259 17.04 -4.82 20.70
N PRO A 260 16.86 -4.52 21.98
CA PRO A 260 17.23 -3.22 22.51
C PRO A 260 18.78 -3.12 22.52
N GLU A 261 19.35 -2.59 21.46
CA GLU A 261 20.75 -2.17 21.44
C GLU A 261 20.76 -0.66 21.29
N GLY A 262 21.20 0.03 22.37
CA GLY A 262 21.76 1.36 22.43
C GLY A 262 21.36 2.36 21.34
N VAL A 263 20.09 2.76 21.27
CA VAL A 263 19.69 3.94 20.50
C VAL A 263 19.63 5.09 21.48
N GLU A 264 20.61 6.01 21.41
CA GLU A 264 20.47 7.34 21.99
C GLU A 264 19.17 7.95 21.50
N MET A 265 18.30 8.26 22.46
CA MET A 265 17.06 8.95 22.22
C MET A 265 17.36 10.34 21.67
N SER A 266 17.09 10.57 20.39
CA SER A 266 16.93 11.94 19.90
C SER A 266 15.62 12.50 20.45
N GLU A 267 15.70 13.71 20.98
CA GLU A 267 14.66 14.46 21.71
C GLU A 267 13.24 14.38 21.11
N PRO A 268 12.21 14.45 21.97
CA PRO A 268 10.81 14.33 21.54
C PRO A 268 10.41 15.52 20.66
N ALA A 269 9.87 15.21 19.51
CA ALA A 269 9.26 16.21 18.63
C ALA A 269 8.10 16.90 19.34
N LEU A 270 8.17 18.22 19.34
CA LEU A 270 7.24 19.20 19.91
C LEU A 270 5.76 18.77 19.81
N ALA A 271 5.10 18.90 20.94
CA ALA A 271 3.67 18.78 21.11
C ALA A 271 2.91 19.73 20.15
N ILE A 272 1.99 19.16 19.38
CA ILE A 272 1.05 19.93 18.55
C ILE A 272 -0.16 20.28 19.43
N PRO A 273 -0.60 21.54 19.49
CA PRO A 273 -1.74 21.94 20.30
C PRO A 273 -3.05 21.29 19.80
N SER A 274 -3.87 20.86 20.73
CA SER A 274 -5.24 20.41 20.52
C SER A 274 -6.10 21.56 19.98
N LEU A 275 -6.67 21.39 18.79
CA LEU A 275 -7.69 22.29 18.25
C LEU A 275 -9.07 21.68 18.50
N ASP A 276 -9.63 22.03 19.63
CA ASP A 276 -11.07 21.98 19.87
C ASP A 276 -11.64 23.36 19.55
N GLN A 277 -12.28 23.52 18.42
CA GLN A 277 -13.25 24.56 18.15
C GLN A 277 -14.16 24.13 16.99
N SER A 278 -15.28 23.53 17.38
CA SER A 278 -16.46 23.38 16.53
C SER A 278 -17.26 24.67 16.59
N GLU A 279 -17.08 25.57 15.63
CA GLU A 279 -18.07 26.62 15.38
C GLU A 279 -18.47 26.68 13.90
N ALA A 280 -19.78 26.50 13.75
CA ALA A 280 -20.67 27.05 12.74
C ALA A 280 -20.42 26.76 11.25
N TYR A 281 -20.93 25.64 10.78
CA TYR A 281 -21.30 25.49 9.37
C TYR A 281 -22.77 25.08 9.22
N GLN A 282 -23.66 26.07 9.16
CA GLN A 282 -25.05 25.90 8.71
C GLN A 282 -25.16 26.35 7.26
N GLY A 283 -25.65 25.50 6.35
CA GLY A 283 -26.03 25.91 5.02
C GLY A 283 -26.21 24.84 3.97
N ARG A 284 -27.44 24.58 3.65
CA ARG A 284 -28.15 24.17 2.42
C ARG A 284 -27.89 22.83 1.73
N SER A 285 -29.02 22.15 1.39
CA SER A 285 -29.22 20.79 0.87
C SER A 285 -28.92 20.59 -0.62
N GLY A 286 -28.25 19.49 -0.96
CA GLY A 286 -28.00 18.98 -2.31
C GLY A 286 -26.84 17.99 -2.29
N PHE A 287 -26.85 16.99 -3.15
CA PHE A 287 -25.84 15.92 -3.25
C PHE A 287 -24.40 16.48 -3.35
N GLY A 288 -24.17 17.56 -4.12
CA GLY A 288 -22.86 18.19 -4.24
C GLY A 288 -22.34 18.78 -2.91
N ARG A 289 -23.26 19.27 -2.07
CA ARG A 289 -22.90 19.79 -0.73
C ARG A 289 -22.71 18.69 0.30
N PHE A 290 -23.46 17.61 0.20
CA PHE A 290 -23.23 16.40 0.98
C PHE A 290 -21.82 15.86 0.69
N LEU A 291 -21.43 15.76 -0.57
CA LEU A 291 -20.09 15.33 -0.97
C LEU A 291 -19.01 16.32 -0.51
N ALA A 292 -19.24 17.63 -0.66
CA ALA A 292 -18.31 18.67 -0.21
C ALA A 292 -18.14 18.66 1.31
N ARG A 293 -19.21 18.44 2.09
CA ARG A 293 -19.11 18.26 3.55
C ARG A 293 -18.34 17.01 3.92
N LYS A 294 -18.60 15.89 3.25
CA LYS A 294 -17.86 14.65 3.48
C LYS A 294 -16.38 14.79 3.10
N LEU A 295 -16.05 15.53 2.06
CA LEU A 295 -14.68 15.87 1.69
C LEU A 295 -14.05 16.84 2.70
N ALA A 296 -14.77 17.89 3.14
CA ALA A 296 -14.31 18.86 4.13
C ALA A 296 -14.03 18.20 5.51
N SER A 297 -14.73 17.12 5.84
CA SER A 297 -14.48 16.37 7.09
C SER A 297 -13.20 15.52 7.04
N THR A 298 -12.61 15.29 5.86
CA THR A 298 -11.35 14.57 5.77
C THR A 298 -10.20 15.39 6.32
N ALA A 299 -9.29 14.77 7.07
CA ALA A 299 -8.14 15.43 7.66
C ALA A 299 -7.27 16.17 6.63
N TYR A 300 -7.20 15.64 5.42
CA TYR A 300 -6.44 16.22 4.30
C TYR A 300 -7.04 17.56 3.82
N VAL A 301 -8.35 17.59 3.54
CA VAL A 301 -9.04 18.80 3.08
C VAL A 301 -9.12 19.83 4.20
N ARG A 302 -9.33 19.39 5.44
CA ARG A 302 -9.32 20.27 6.61
C ARG A 302 -8.00 21.02 6.73
N ARG A 303 -6.86 20.31 6.66
CA ARG A 303 -5.52 20.94 6.66
C ARG A 303 -5.32 21.89 5.48
N ALA A 304 -5.83 21.55 4.29
CA ALA A 304 -5.73 22.42 3.12
C ALA A 304 -6.54 23.72 3.30
N MET A 305 -7.66 23.67 4.01
CA MET A 305 -8.48 24.84 4.36
C MET A 305 -7.85 25.67 5.49
N GLU A 306 -7.37 25.04 6.55
CA GLU A 306 -6.70 25.69 7.68
C GLU A 306 -5.42 26.42 7.26
N ASN A 307 -4.59 25.79 6.45
CA ASN A 307 -3.31 26.34 6.00
C ASN A 307 -3.45 27.34 4.85
N ARG A 308 -4.67 27.65 4.39
CA ARG A 308 -4.94 28.56 3.25
C ARG A 308 -4.01 28.34 2.07
N VAL A 309 -3.80 27.06 1.68
CA VAL A 309 -2.84 26.66 0.64
C VAL A 309 -3.02 27.51 -0.61
N THR A 310 -1.96 28.22 -1.06
CA THR A 310 -1.92 29.03 -2.28
C THR A 310 -0.98 28.38 -3.30
N LEU A 311 -1.11 28.78 -4.57
CA LEU A 311 -0.20 28.31 -5.63
C LEU A 311 1.12 29.08 -5.71
N ASP A 312 1.35 30.04 -4.83
CA ASP A 312 2.53 30.91 -4.87
C ASP A 312 3.83 30.11 -4.68
N ALA A 313 3.78 29.06 -3.88
CA ALA A 313 4.91 28.12 -3.73
C ALA A 313 5.27 27.39 -5.05
N CYS A 314 4.33 27.28 -5.99
CA CYS A 314 4.57 26.68 -7.30
C CYS A 314 5.15 27.71 -8.30
N ARG A 315 4.97 29.01 -8.08
CA ARG A 315 5.43 30.08 -8.97
C ARG A 315 6.94 30.38 -8.85
N THR A 316 7.49 30.22 -7.68
CA THR A 316 8.87 30.65 -7.39
C THR A 316 9.97 29.65 -7.77
N SER A 317 9.61 28.43 -8.25
CA SER A 317 10.57 27.35 -8.54
C SER A 317 10.47 26.75 -9.95
N SER A 318 9.90 27.45 -10.92
CA SER A 318 9.47 26.86 -12.18
C SER A 318 10.51 27.03 -13.30
N SER A 319 11.37 26.00 -13.47
CA SER A 319 12.10 25.84 -14.72
C SER A 319 11.17 25.28 -15.83
N PRO A 320 11.42 25.60 -17.12
CA PRO A 320 10.68 25.01 -18.25
C PRO A 320 10.65 23.46 -18.20
N ARG A 321 11.70 22.83 -17.69
CA ARG A 321 11.80 21.38 -17.45
C ARG A 321 10.72 20.85 -16.52
N PHE A 322 10.40 21.61 -15.45
CA PHE A 322 9.37 21.24 -14.51
C PHE A 322 7.97 21.17 -15.16
N PHE A 323 7.59 22.22 -15.88
CA PHE A 323 6.29 22.26 -16.56
C PHE A 323 6.17 21.20 -17.65
N PHE A 324 7.25 20.95 -18.39
CA PHE A 324 7.29 19.89 -19.38
C PHE A 324 7.14 18.51 -18.72
N GLY A 325 7.82 18.28 -17.59
CA GLY A 325 7.69 17.06 -16.79
C GLY A 325 6.26 16.83 -16.29
N VAL A 326 5.62 17.88 -15.74
CA VAL A 326 4.22 17.81 -15.29
C VAL A 326 3.28 17.55 -16.48
N GLY A 327 3.52 18.19 -17.64
CA GLY A 327 2.78 17.94 -18.86
C GLY A 327 2.85 16.48 -19.31
N LEU A 328 4.03 15.87 -19.26
CA LEU A 328 4.22 14.45 -19.57
C LEU A 328 3.50 13.53 -18.57
N VAL A 329 3.52 13.87 -17.28
CA VAL A 329 2.75 13.12 -16.25
C VAL A 329 1.26 13.15 -16.59
N LEU A 330 0.69 14.32 -16.91
CA LEU A 330 -0.72 14.43 -17.29
C LEU A 330 -1.02 13.70 -18.61
N PHE A 331 -0.13 13.80 -19.59
CA PHE A 331 -0.26 13.11 -20.87
C PHE A 331 -0.22 11.58 -20.73
N SER A 332 0.55 11.05 -19.76
CA SER A 332 0.60 9.62 -19.51
C SER A 332 -0.76 9.02 -19.12
N PHE A 333 -1.60 9.79 -18.42
CA PHE A 333 -2.96 9.34 -18.08
C PHE A 333 -3.87 9.21 -19.32
N LEU A 334 -3.66 10.04 -20.35
CA LEU A 334 -4.39 9.94 -21.63
C LEU A 334 -3.92 8.72 -22.44
N LEU A 335 -2.62 8.38 -22.36
CA LEU A 335 -2.06 7.20 -23.01
C LEU A 335 -2.37 5.88 -22.31
N GLY A 336 -2.77 5.92 -21.02
CA GLY A 336 -3.05 4.73 -20.22
C GLY A 336 -4.43 4.12 -20.53
N TRP A 337 -5.32 4.16 -19.55
CA TRP A 337 -6.65 3.53 -19.64
C TRP A 337 -7.52 3.97 -20.84
N PRO A 338 -7.54 5.25 -21.29
CA PRO A 338 -8.32 5.64 -22.44
C PRO A 338 -7.90 4.90 -23.73
N MET A 339 -6.58 4.70 -23.92
CA MET A 339 -6.10 3.94 -25.10
C MET A 339 -6.41 2.45 -24.99
N VAL A 340 -6.34 1.86 -23.81
CA VAL A 340 -6.78 0.47 -23.59
C VAL A 340 -8.26 0.31 -23.95
N ALA A 341 -9.11 1.24 -23.49
CA ALA A 341 -10.52 1.22 -23.79
C ALA A 341 -10.79 1.40 -25.28
N LEU A 342 -10.11 2.37 -25.93
CA LEU A 342 -10.24 2.63 -27.36
C LEU A 342 -9.87 1.40 -28.20
N PHE A 343 -8.70 0.81 -27.95
CA PHE A 343 -8.25 -0.38 -28.68
C PHE A 343 -9.08 -1.61 -28.36
N GLY A 344 -9.65 -1.71 -27.13
CA GLY A 344 -10.62 -2.73 -26.77
C GLY A 344 -11.89 -2.65 -27.64
N VAL A 345 -12.47 -1.45 -27.75
CA VAL A 345 -13.64 -1.21 -28.60
C VAL A 345 -13.32 -1.45 -30.08
N LEU A 346 -12.19 -0.94 -30.58
CA LEU A 346 -11.75 -1.15 -31.96
C LEU A 346 -11.50 -2.65 -32.26
N SER A 347 -10.93 -3.40 -31.33
CA SER A 347 -10.72 -4.84 -31.48
C SER A 347 -12.04 -5.58 -31.57
N ALA A 348 -13.02 -5.23 -30.75
CA ALA A 348 -14.37 -5.81 -30.80
C ALA A 348 -15.09 -5.48 -32.11
N TYR A 349 -14.97 -4.23 -32.58
CA TYR A 349 -15.63 -3.76 -33.81
C TYR A 349 -15.00 -4.36 -35.07
N SER A 350 -13.68 -4.42 -35.15
CA SER A 350 -12.94 -4.87 -36.35
C SER A 350 -12.64 -6.38 -36.36
N HIS A 351 -13.04 -7.12 -35.32
CA HIS A 351 -12.72 -8.52 -35.12
C HIS A 351 -11.20 -8.84 -35.18
N ALA A 352 -10.37 -7.85 -34.86
CA ALA A 352 -8.91 -7.93 -34.93
C ALA A 352 -8.29 -7.98 -33.50
N PRO A 353 -8.08 -9.17 -32.92
CA PRO A 353 -7.57 -9.31 -31.54
C PRO A 353 -6.18 -8.72 -31.33
N VAL A 354 -5.41 -8.50 -32.41
CA VAL A 354 -4.10 -7.83 -32.36
C VAL A 354 -4.19 -6.40 -31.82
N LEU A 355 -5.34 -5.75 -31.95
CA LEU A 355 -5.56 -4.40 -31.40
C LEU A 355 -5.55 -4.36 -29.87
N LEU A 356 -5.90 -5.45 -29.18
CA LEU A 356 -5.77 -5.57 -27.74
C LEU A 356 -4.30 -5.51 -27.29
N LEU A 357 -3.40 -6.07 -28.09
CA LEU A 357 -1.96 -5.97 -27.82
C LEU A 357 -1.46 -4.54 -27.94
N LEU A 358 -1.98 -3.77 -28.89
CA LEU A 358 -1.65 -2.35 -29.01
C LEU A 358 -2.16 -1.55 -27.80
N GLY A 359 -3.38 -1.78 -27.32
CA GLY A 359 -3.90 -1.16 -26.10
C GLY A 359 -3.01 -1.43 -24.89
N THR A 360 -2.59 -2.68 -24.71
CA THR A 360 -1.69 -3.09 -23.63
C THR A 360 -0.30 -2.45 -23.76
N ALA A 361 0.21 -2.34 -24.98
CA ALA A 361 1.49 -1.67 -25.28
C ALA A 361 1.43 -0.16 -24.94
N PHE A 362 0.34 0.52 -25.32
CA PHE A 362 0.13 1.93 -24.96
C PHE A 362 0.02 2.12 -23.45
N TYR A 363 -0.63 1.19 -22.74
CA TYR A 363 -0.69 1.22 -21.29
C TYR A 363 0.72 1.10 -20.66
N GLY A 364 1.53 0.14 -21.12
CA GLY A 364 2.93 0.02 -20.69
C GLY A 364 3.75 1.27 -21.00
N PHE A 365 3.60 1.80 -22.20
CA PHE A 365 4.28 3.04 -22.62
C PHE A 365 3.87 4.25 -21.78
N SER A 366 2.60 4.35 -21.38
CA SER A 366 2.13 5.43 -20.51
C SER A 366 2.90 5.49 -19.18
N HIS A 367 3.31 4.35 -18.63
CA HIS A 367 4.09 4.30 -17.41
C HIS A 367 5.54 4.81 -17.61
N LEU A 368 6.13 4.55 -18.77
CA LEU A 368 7.45 5.11 -19.12
C LEU A 368 7.38 6.62 -19.26
N VAL A 369 6.33 7.14 -19.95
CA VAL A 369 6.09 8.58 -20.08
C VAL A 369 5.86 9.22 -18.73
N PHE A 370 5.09 8.56 -17.85
CA PHE A 370 4.88 8.99 -16.46
C PHE A 370 6.18 9.10 -15.69
N MET A 371 7.01 8.04 -15.71
CA MET A 371 8.29 8.01 -14.99
C MET A 371 9.26 9.07 -15.52
N PHE A 372 9.31 9.26 -16.84
CA PHE A 372 10.15 10.28 -17.46
C PHE A 372 9.66 11.69 -17.10
N GLY A 373 8.34 11.90 -17.09
CA GLY A 373 7.73 13.15 -16.63
C GLY A 373 8.09 13.47 -15.18
N MET A 374 8.02 12.46 -14.30
CA MET A 374 8.41 12.59 -12.89
C MET A 374 9.91 12.89 -12.73
N TYR A 375 10.77 12.27 -13.56
CA TYR A 375 12.22 12.54 -13.57
C TYR A 375 12.51 14.00 -13.96
N LEU A 376 11.88 14.51 -15.02
CA LEU A 376 12.05 15.90 -15.48
C LEU A 376 11.48 16.93 -14.49
N ALA A 377 10.32 16.63 -13.89
CA ALA A 377 9.71 17.49 -12.88
C ALA A 377 10.49 17.49 -11.55
N GLY A 378 11.36 16.50 -11.33
CA GLY A 378 12.27 16.42 -10.19
C GLY A 378 11.61 16.04 -8.86
N PRO A 379 12.40 15.94 -7.77
CA PRO A 379 11.92 15.42 -6.48
C PRO A 379 10.85 16.28 -5.81
N ASN A 380 10.70 17.54 -6.20
CA ASN A 380 9.68 18.44 -5.68
C ASN A 380 8.31 18.29 -6.40
N CYS A 381 8.23 17.52 -7.49
CA CYS A 381 6.97 17.35 -8.24
C CYS A 381 5.84 16.85 -7.35
N ILE A 382 6.11 15.89 -6.46
CA ILE A 382 5.13 15.32 -5.53
C ILE A 382 4.64 16.43 -4.56
N LYS A 383 5.55 17.27 -4.06
CA LYS A 383 5.21 18.37 -3.17
C LYS A 383 4.32 19.40 -3.87
N TYR A 384 4.65 19.75 -5.12
CA TYR A 384 3.85 20.69 -5.91
C TYR A 384 2.53 20.09 -6.37
N ALA A 385 2.49 18.80 -6.71
CA ALA A 385 1.25 18.09 -7.00
C ALA A 385 0.33 18.04 -5.77
N ASP A 386 0.87 17.80 -4.58
CA ASP A 386 0.14 17.82 -3.31
C ASP A 386 -0.43 19.22 -3.02
N VAL A 387 0.40 20.26 -3.19
CA VAL A 387 -0.03 21.69 -3.05
C VAL A 387 -1.14 22.03 -4.06
N ALA A 388 -0.96 21.67 -5.32
CA ALA A 388 -1.96 21.95 -6.37
C ALA A 388 -3.27 21.19 -6.13
N PHE A 389 -3.19 19.90 -5.75
CA PHE A 389 -4.37 19.08 -5.45
C PHE A 389 -5.10 19.59 -4.19
N SER A 390 -4.36 19.95 -3.14
CA SER A 390 -4.91 20.58 -1.93
C SER A 390 -5.63 21.89 -2.27
N TRP A 391 -5.04 22.72 -3.13
CA TRP A 391 -5.63 23.98 -3.58
C TRP A 391 -6.90 23.74 -4.41
N ILE A 392 -6.89 22.81 -5.37
CA ILE A 392 -8.07 22.43 -6.18
C ILE A 392 -9.21 21.96 -5.28
N LEU A 393 -8.93 21.04 -4.34
CA LEU A 393 -9.94 20.53 -3.41
C LEU A 393 -10.48 21.65 -2.52
N ARG A 394 -9.59 22.50 -1.97
CA ARG A 394 -10.01 23.66 -1.20
C ARG A 394 -10.96 24.54 -2.00
N LYS A 395 -10.57 24.91 -3.22
CA LYS A 395 -11.40 25.77 -4.09
C LYS A 395 -12.72 25.10 -4.50
N ALA A 396 -12.73 23.81 -4.74
CA ALA A 396 -13.95 23.06 -5.03
C ALA A 396 -14.91 23.05 -3.83
N VAL A 397 -14.37 22.81 -2.62
CA VAL A 397 -15.14 22.82 -1.36
C VAL A 397 -15.62 24.24 -1.05
N GLU A 398 -14.76 25.25 -1.14
CA GLU A 398 -15.14 26.66 -0.96
C GLU A 398 -16.27 27.06 -1.92
N ARG A 399 -16.16 26.73 -3.22
CA ARG A 399 -17.23 27.00 -4.20
C ARG A 399 -18.53 26.28 -3.86
N ALA A 400 -18.45 24.99 -3.50
CA ALA A 400 -19.63 24.19 -3.18
C ALA A 400 -20.34 24.59 -1.89
N LEU A 401 -19.60 25.13 -0.89
CA LEU A 401 -20.14 25.48 0.42
C LEU A 401 -20.46 26.98 0.55
N PHE A 402 -19.72 27.88 -0.11
CA PHE A 402 -19.73 29.32 0.15
C PHE A 402 -20.14 30.22 -1.03
N THR A 403 -20.42 29.67 -2.22
CA THR A 403 -20.85 30.53 -3.34
C THR A 403 -22.21 31.15 -3.01
N LYS A 404 -22.23 32.47 -2.76
CA LYS A 404 -23.45 33.27 -2.79
C LYS A 404 -24.03 33.24 -4.21
N ARG A 405 -25.34 32.99 -4.35
CA ARG A 405 -26.05 33.37 -5.55
C ARG A 405 -26.09 34.90 -5.60
N GLY A 406 -25.44 35.50 -6.61
CA GLY A 406 -25.85 36.78 -7.14
C GLY A 406 -27.16 36.61 -7.88
#